data_47fe7fc00500636b6ff4a2e0ca660676
#
_entry.id   47fe7fc00500636b6ff4a2e0ca660676
#
_cell.length_a   1.000
_cell.length_b   1.000
_cell.length_c   1.000
_cell.angle_alpha   90.00
_cell.angle_beta   90.00
_cell.angle_gamma   90.00
#
_symmetry.space_group_name_H-M   'P 1'
#
loop_
_entity.id
_entity.type
_entity.pdbx_description
1 polymer ?
#
loop_
_entity_poly.entity_id
_entity_poly.type
_entity_poly.pdbx_seq_one_letter_code
_entity_poly.pdbx_strand_id
1 'polypeptide(L)'
;MAGGYKYFEAVEKNAGLLGILILIMVAMGGLAEITPLLIQAHAVKPAPGVKPYDALRLAGKDVYVREGCYLCHSQMIRALRAETQRYGAHSVASESVYDRPFQWGSKRTGPDLARIGGKYSDAWQRLHLLDPRAVMPESNMPAYRWLESAKLDGNDVAARMRTLRTLGDPYTDSDIDGAAKAVAGKTELDALVAYLQGLGK
;
A
#
# COMPACT_ATOMS: atom_id res chain seq x y z
N MET A 1 27.76 -43.67 1.44
CA MET A 1 27.07 -42.48 2.02
C MET A 1 28.02 -41.47 2.71
N ALA A 2 29.35 -41.66 2.74
CA ALA A 2 30.31 -40.76 3.41
C ALA A 2 30.74 -39.53 2.55
N GLY A 3 30.48 -39.52 1.27
CA GLY A 3 30.94 -38.41 0.38
C GLY A 3 30.11 -37.12 0.51
N GLY A 4 28.82 -37.24 0.77
CA GLY A 4 27.94 -36.07 0.91
C GLY A 4 28.21 -35.20 2.14
N TYR A 5 28.64 -35.82 3.23
CA TYR A 5 28.89 -35.08 4.48
C TYR A 5 30.06 -34.09 4.39
N LYS A 6 31.11 -34.44 3.62
CA LYS A 6 32.29 -33.56 3.43
C LYS A 6 31.95 -32.23 2.72
N TYR A 7 30.99 -32.25 1.77
CA TYR A 7 30.56 -31.02 1.06
C TYR A 7 29.75 -30.13 1.99
N PHE A 8 28.86 -30.68 2.81
CA PHE A 8 28.09 -29.92 3.80
C PHE A 8 29.02 -29.27 4.83
N GLU A 9 29.95 -30.04 5.36
CA GLU A 9 30.92 -29.57 6.34
C GLU A 9 31.81 -28.43 5.78
N ALA A 10 32.21 -28.50 4.49
CA ALA A 10 33.00 -27.46 3.83
C ALA A 10 32.23 -26.16 3.72
N VAL A 11 30.91 -26.24 3.42
CA VAL A 11 30.02 -25.04 3.32
C VAL A 11 29.77 -24.46 4.70
N GLU A 12 29.41 -25.27 5.69
CA GLU A 12 29.05 -24.84 7.04
C GLU A 12 30.25 -24.22 7.81
N LYS A 13 31.47 -24.76 7.61
CA LYS A 13 32.67 -24.24 8.24
C LYS A 13 33.30 -23.02 7.53
N ASN A 14 32.81 -22.67 6.34
CA ASN A 14 33.29 -21.51 5.58
C ASN A 14 32.20 -20.44 5.48
N ALA A 15 32.25 -19.48 6.42
CA ALA A 15 31.25 -18.40 6.49
C ALA A 15 31.15 -17.59 5.18
N GLY A 16 32.27 -17.39 4.45
CA GLY A 16 32.25 -16.69 3.18
C GLY A 16 31.51 -17.46 2.09
N LEU A 17 31.82 -18.75 1.95
CA LEU A 17 31.13 -19.62 0.99
C LEU A 17 29.66 -19.77 1.33
N LEU A 18 29.32 -19.97 2.61
CA LEU A 18 27.92 -20.04 3.08
C LEU A 18 27.16 -18.76 2.74
N GLY A 19 27.77 -17.59 3.03
CA GLY A 19 27.15 -16.30 2.72
C GLY A 19 26.89 -16.09 1.22
N ILE A 20 27.84 -16.46 0.36
CA ILE A 20 27.66 -16.38 -1.09
C ILE A 20 26.54 -17.30 -1.58
N LEU A 21 26.49 -18.54 -1.09
CA LEU A 21 25.44 -19.49 -1.45
C LEU A 21 24.06 -19.04 -1.00
N ILE A 22 23.94 -18.49 0.21
CA ILE A 22 22.69 -17.90 0.71
C ILE A 22 22.26 -16.75 -0.20
N LEU A 23 23.18 -15.84 -0.53
CA LEU A 23 22.89 -14.70 -1.40
C LEU A 23 22.37 -15.16 -2.77
N ILE A 24 23.02 -16.16 -3.38
CA ILE A 24 22.59 -16.71 -4.69
C ILE A 24 21.18 -17.33 -4.57
N MET A 25 20.93 -18.12 -3.56
CA MET A 25 19.63 -18.79 -3.38
C MET A 25 18.51 -17.80 -3.12
N VAL A 26 18.74 -16.77 -2.29
CA VAL A 26 17.79 -15.70 -2.03
C VAL A 26 17.53 -14.87 -3.31
N ALA A 27 18.59 -14.55 -4.05
CA ALA A 27 18.46 -13.83 -5.33
C ALA A 27 17.66 -14.63 -6.37
N MET A 28 17.93 -15.93 -6.51
CA MET A 28 17.19 -16.79 -7.42
C MET A 28 15.70 -16.89 -7.04
N GLY A 29 15.41 -17.10 -5.75
CA GLY A 29 14.02 -17.13 -5.27
C GLY A 29 13.30 -15.80 -5.49
N GLY A 30 13.93 -14.70 -5.15
CA GLY A 30 13.37 -13.36 -5.35
C GLY A 30 13.13 -13.05 -6.83
N LEU A 31 14.08 -13.39 -7.72
CA LEU A 31 13.90 -13.21 -9.17
C LEU A 31 12.78 -14.09 -9.73
N ALA A 32 12.64 -15.33 -9.26
CA ALA A 32 11.57 -16.22 -9.69
C ALA A 32 10.17 -15.66 -9.35
N GLU A 33 10.04 -14.95 -8.22
CA GLU A 33 8.78 -14.31 -7.84
C GLU A 33 8.56 -12.95 -8.52
N ILE A 34 9.61 -12.12 -8.65
CA ILE A 34 9.50 -10.76 -9.17
C ILE A 34 9.33 -10.76 -10.69
N THR A 35 10.02 -11.65 -11.42
CA THR A 35 10.00 -11.66 -12.89
C THR A 35 8.60 -11.84 -13.48
N PRO A 36 7.75 -12.77 -13.01
CA PRO A 36 6.38 -12.87 -13.48
C PRO A 36 5.56 -11.58 -13.23
N LEU A 37 5.76 -10.91 -12.12
CA LEU A 37 5.07 -9.66 -11.81
C LEU A 37 5.43 -8.54 -12.78
N LEU A 38 6.69 -8.44 -13.19
CA LEU A 38 7.13 -7.47 -14.19
C LEU A 38 6.50 -7.74 -15.57
N ILE A 39 6.37 -9.00 -15.94
CA ILE A 39 5.74 -9.41 -17.21
C ILE A 39 4.22 -9.21 -17.15
N GLN A 40 3.59 -9.54 -16.03
CA GLN A 40 2.14 -9.44 -15.83
C GLN A 40 1.66 -8.01 -15.60
N ALA A 41 2.52 -7.06 -15.27
CA ALA A 41 2.16 -5.66 -15.07
C ALA A 41 1.39 -5.06 -16.26
N HIS A 42 1.62 -5.58 -17.47
CA HIS A 42 0.91 -5.19 -18.70
C HIS A 42 -0.30 -6.09 -19.03
N ALA A 43 -0.48 -7.21 -18.34
CA ALA A 43 -1.55 -8.17 -18.63
C ALA A 43 -2.90 -7.76 -18.02
N VAL A 44 -2.88 -6.99 -16.93
CA VAL A 44 -4.10 -6.54 -16.26
C VAL A 44 -4.36 -5.08 -16.64
N LYS A 45 -5.44 -4.85 -17.38
CA LYS A 45 -5.88 -3.48 -17.70
C LYS A 45 -6.59 -2.88 -16.49
N PRO A 46 -6.47 -1.54 -16.27
CA PRO A 46 -7.24 -0.88 -15.23
C PRO A 46 -8.76 -1.03 -15.47
N ALA A 47 -9.50 -1.20 -14.40
CA ALA A 47 -10.97 -1.20 -14.47
C ALA A 47 -11.48 0.17 -14.94
N PRO A 48 -12.69 0.24 -15.54
CA PRO A 48 -13.27 1.52 -15.94
C PRO A 48 -13.31 2.51 -14.78
N GLY A 49 -12.75 3.72 -14.99
CA GLY A 49 -12.69 4.77 -13.97
C GLY A 49 -11.46 4.72 -13.06
N VAL A 50 -10.69 3.63 -13.03
CA VAL A 50 -9.45 3.54 -12.26
C VAL A 50 -8.36 4.38 -12.90
N LYS A 51 -7.82 5.33 -12.11
CA LYS A 51 -6.75 6.26 -12.51
C LYS A 51 -5.64 6.22 -11.47
N PRO A 52 -4.40 6.59 -11.84
CA PRO A 52 -3.36 6.83 -10.85
C PRO A 52 -3.82 7.82 -9.78
N TYR A 53 -3.30 7.66 -8.59
CA TYR A 53 -3.62 8.58 -7.49
C TYR A 53 -3.17 10.00 -7.83
N ASP A 54 -4.03 11.00 -7.61
CA ASP A 54 -3.60 12.39 -7.59
C ASP A 54 -2.60 12.66 -6.44
N ALA A 55 -1.93 13.81 -6.47
CA ALA A 55 -0.86 14.12 -5.53
C ALA A 55 -1.29 13.99 -4.05
N LEU A 56 -2.51 14.43 -3.71
CA LEU A 56 -2.98 14.38 -2.33
C LEU A 56 -3.31 12.96 -1.89
N ARG A 57 -3.97 12.18 -2.75
CA ARG A 57 -4.29 10.77 -2.46
C ARG A 57 -3.04 9.90 -2.43
N LEU A 58 -2.05 10.18 -3.30
CA LEU A 58 -0.77 9.48 -3.28
C LEU A 58 -0.04 9.72 -1.95
N ALA A 59 0.04 10.98 -1.49
CA ALA A 59 0.59 11.30 -0.18
C ALA A 59 -0.16 10.58 0.94
N GLY A 60 -1.49 10.49 0.85
CA GLY A 60 -2.32 9.76 1.82
C GLY A 60 -2.05 8.27 1.84
N LYS A 61 -1.81 7.65 0.67
CA LYS A 61 -1.38 6.25 0.58
C LYS A 61 -0.04 6.03 1.27
N ASP A 62 0.90 6.96 1.09
CA ASP A 62 2.21 6.87 1.72
C ASP A 62 2.11 6.97 3.25
N VAL A 63 1.26 7.87 3.76
CA VAL A 63 0.94 7.95 5.19
C VAL A 63 0.33 6.63 5.67
N TYR A 64 -0.64 6.09 4.94
CA TYR A 64 -1.28 4.80 5.27
C TYR A 64 -0.28 3.66 5.41
N VAL A 65 0.69 3.58 4.49
CA VAL A 65 1.75 2.55 4.51
C VAL A 65 2.74 2.82 5.64
N ARG A 66 3.20 4.05 5.80
CA ARG A 66 4.17 4.44 6.83
C ARG A 66 3.64 4.21 8.25
N GLU A 67 2.38 4.57 8.51
CA GLU A 67 1.75 4.37 9.81
C GLU A 67 1.33 2.91 10.07
N GLY A 68 1.52 2.02 9.11
CA GLY A 68 1.26 0.59 9.27
C GLY A 68 -0.22 0.22 9.35
N CYS A 69 -1.13 1.01 8.79
CA CYS A 69 -2.57 0.78 8.84
C CYS A 69 -2.95 -0.59 8.27
N TYR A 70 -2.21 -1.06 7.26
CA TYR A 70 -2.38 -2.38 6.63
C TYR A 70 -2.09 -3.56 7.58
N LEU A 71 -1.43 -3.32 8.71
CA LEU A 71 -1.20 -4.38 9.72
C LEU A 71 -2.48 -4.81 10.43
N CYS A 72 -3.47 -3.91 10.49
CA CYS A 72 -4.76 -4.16 11.16
C CYS A 72 -5.94 -4.15 10.18
N HIS A 73 -5.83 -3.47 9.04
CA HIS A 73 -6.88 -3.33 8.04
C HIS A 73 -6.47 -3.98 6.71
N SER A 74 -7.28 -4.87 6.18
CA SER A 74 -7.14 -5.34 4.79
C SER A 74 -7.77 -4.34 3.81
N GLN A 75 -7.36 -4.42 2.55
CA GLN A 75 -7.99 -3.72 1.42
C GLN A 75 -8.28 -4.71 0.29
N MET A 76 -8.82 -5.88 0.64
CA MET A 76 -9.20 -6.92 -0.31
C MET A 76 -10.43 -7.65 0.20
N ILE A 77 -11.55 -7.48 -0.47
CA ILE A 77 -12.76 -8.23 -0.22
C ILE A 77 -12.69 -9.51 -1.05
N ARG A 78 -12.68 -10.67 -0.38
CA ARG A 78 -12.66 -11.97 -1.06
C ARG A 78 -14.03 -12.29 -1.65
N ALA A 79 -14.07 -13.14 -2.68
CA ALA A 79 -15.31 -13.61 -3.32
C ALA A 79 -16.09 -14.61 -2.46
N LEU A 80 -16.16 -14.35 -1.15
CA LEU A 80 -16.91 -15.14 -0.17
C LEU A 80 -18.21 -14.43 0.18
N ARG A 81 -19.33 -15.17 0.24
CA ARG A 81 -20.65 -14.60 0.52
C ARG A 81 -20.67 -13.74 1.78
N ALA A 82 -20.07 -14.20 2.88
CA ALA A 82 -20.02 -13.46 4.13
C ALA A 82 -19.27 -12.12 4.00
N GLU A 83 -18.23 -12.05 3.18
CA GLU A 83 -17.47 -10.82 2.97
C GLU A 83 -18.17 -9.85 2.04
N THR A 84 -18.70 -10.35 0.93
CA THR A 84 -19.42 -9.49 -0.02
C THR A 84 -20.70 -8.92 0.58
N GLN A 85 -21.37 -9.64 1.46
CA GLN A 85 -22.52 -9.13 2.21
C GLN A 85 -22.12 -8.04 3.22
N ARG A 86 -20.96 -8.17 3.84
CA ARG A 86 -20.49 -7.24 4.88
C ARG A 86 -19.84 -5.98 4.31
N TYR A 87 -19.01 -6.13 3.28
CA TYR A 87 -18.12 -5.08 2.81
C TYR A 87 -18.47 -4.56 1.40
N GLY A 88 -19.25 -5.29 0.63
CA GLY A 88 -19.60 -4.96 -0.75
C GLY A 88 -18.95 -5.86 -1.80
N ALA A 89 -18.90 -5.43 -3.04
CA ALA A 89 -18.36 -6.23 -4.15
C ALA A 89 -16.92 -6.69 -3.89
N HIS A 90 -16.61 -7.95 -4.26
CA HIS A 90 -15.26 -8.49 -4.12
C HIS A 90 -14.24 -7.69 -4.95
N SER A 91 -13.01 -7.65 -4.45
CA SER A 91 -11.91 -6.94 -5.09
C SER A 91 -11.38 -7.74 -6.29
N VAL A 92 -11.02 -7.02 -7.36
CA VAL A 92 -10.41 -7.59 -8.56
C VAL A 92 -9.07 -6.90 -8.86
N ALA A 93 -8.14 -7.62 -9.50
CA ALA A 93 -6.79 -7.11 -9.76
C ALA A 93 -6.78 -5.79 -10.55
N SER A 94 -7.74 -5.60 -11.45
CA SER A 94 -7.88 -4.40 -12.28
C SER A 94 -8.17 -3.11 -11.48
N GLU A 95 -8.62 -3.21 -10.23
CA GLU A 95 -8.84 -2.06 -9.35
C GLU A 95 -7.54 -1.55 -8.74
N SER A 96 -6.50 -2.39 -8.63
CA SER A 96 -5.25 -2.09 -7.93
C SER A 96 -4.04 -1.97 -8.84
N VAL A 97 -4.22 -1.81 -10.15
CA VAL A 97 -3.11 -1.76 -11.12
C VAL A 97 -2.10 -0.65 -10.85
N TYR A 98 -2.51 0.44 -10.21
CA TYR A 98 -1.66 1.55 -9.81
C TYR A 98 -1.26 1.52 -8.33
N ASP A 99 -1.58 0.42 -7.62
CA ASP A 99 -1.14 0.23 -6.25
C ASP A 99 0.26 -0.36 -6.22
N ARG A 100 1.22 0.47 -5.84
CA ARG A 100 2.63 0.08 -5.68
C ARG A 100 3.11 0.50 -4.28
N PRO A 101 3.23 -0.47 -3.34
CA PRO A 101 2.79 -1.88 -3.40
C PRO A 101 1.29 -2.06 -3.26
N PHE A 102 0.80 -3.24 -3.63
CA PHE A 102 -0.56 -3.67 -3.32
C PHE A 102 -0.81 -3.65 -1.82
N GLN A 103 -2.00 -3.19 -1.43
CA GLN A 103 -2.42 -3.17 -0.02
C GLN A 103 -3.36 -4.33 0.33
N TRP A 104 -3.33 -5.38 -0.46
CA TRP A 104 -4.09 -6.60 -0.19
C TRP A 104 -3.56 -7.28 1.05
N GLY A 105 -4.44 -7.84 1.85
CA GLY A 105 -4.08 -8.54 3.06
C GLY A 105 -5.29 -9.27 3.61
N SER A 106 -5.04 -10.22 4.51
CA SER A 106 -6.09 -11.04 5.14
C SER A 106 -6.25 -10.73 6.63
N LYS A 107 -5.34 -9.99 7.25
CA LYS A 107 -5.44 -9.63 8.65
C LYS A 107 -6.47 -8.50 8.84
N ARG A 108 -7.41 -8.70 9.74
CA ARG A 108 -8.53 -7.79 10.02
C ARG A 108 -8.75 -7.65 11.52
N THR A 109 -7.80 -7.01 12.22
CA THR A 109 -8.06 -6.52 13.58
C THR A 109 -9.12 -5.42 13.53
N GLY A 110 -9.06 -4.57 12.50
CA GLY A 110 -10.12 -3.67 12.07
C GLY A 110 -10.84 -4.18 10.81
N PRO A 111 -11.90 -3.48 10.34
CA PRO A 111 -12.64 -3.85 9.13
C PRO A 111 -11.80 -3.68 7.86
N ASP A 112 -12.23 -4.36 6.78
CA ASP A 112 -11.69 -4.14 5.43
C ASP A 112 -12.03 -2.74 4.91
N LEU A 113 -11.06 -2.08 4.28
CA LEU A 113 -11.19 -0.69 3.81
C LEU A 113 -11.38 -0.55 2.30
N ALA A 114 -11.39 -1.66 1.54
CA ALA A 114 -11.44 -1.59 0.07
C ALA A 114 -12.67 -0.82 -0.49
N ARG A 115 -13.75 -0.70 0.29
CA ARG A 115 -14.97 0.02 -0.09
C ARG A 115 -15.37 1.08 0.95
N ILE A 116 -14.38 1.70 1.61
CA ILE A 116 -14.68 2.68 2.67
C ILE A 116 -15.02 4.07 2.12
N GLY A 117 -14.61 4.37 0.88
CA GLY A 117 -14.80 5.68 0.27
C GLY A 117 -16.28 6.08 0.16
N GLY A 118 -16.61 7.22 0.71
CA GLY A 118 -17.98 7.75 0.78
C GLY A 118 -18.89 7.10 1.80
N LYS A 119 -18.42 6.09 2.55
CA LYS A 119 -19.22 5.43 3.59
C LYS A 119 -19.41 6.29 4.84
N TYR A 120 -18.40 7.07 5.16
CA TYR A 120 -18.41 8.02 6.27
C TYR A 120 -17.96 9.40 5.78
N SER A 121 -18.41 10.46 6.47
CA SER A 121 -18.00 11.84 6.14
C SER A 121 -16.51 12.09 6.47
N ASP A 122 -15.93 13.12 5.88
CA ASP A 122 -14.56 13.54 6.17
C ASP A 122 -14.39 13.89 7.65
N ALA A 123 -15.38 14.55 8.24
CA ALA A 123 -15.36 14.89 9.66
C ALA A 123 -15.31 13.63 10.54
N TRP A 124 -16.08 12.61 10.20
CA TRP A 124 -16.05 11.31 10.89
C TRP A 124 -14.67 10.64 10.75
N GLN A 125 -14.14 10.60 9.52
CA GLN A 125 -12.81 10.02 9.25
C GLN A 125 -11.72 10.72 10.07
N ARG A 126 -11.74 12.06 10.11
CA ARG A 126 -10.79 12.86 10.91
C ARG A 126 -10.88 12.52 12.39
N LEU A 127 -12.09 12.56 12.95
CA LEU A 127 -12.30 12.25 14.37
C LEU A 127 -11.86 10.83 14.70
N HIS A 128 -12.21 9.86 13.83
CA HIS A 128 -11.84 8.46 14.03
C HIS A 128 -10.31 8.24 13.99
N LEU A 129 -9.58 8.96 13.15
CA LEU A 129 -8.12 8.87 13.08
C LEU A 129 -7.44 9.55 14.27
N LEU A 130 -7.95 10.69 14.70
CA LEU A 130 -7.38 11.47 15.82
C LEU A 130 -7.71 10.87 17.19
N ASP A 131 -8.93 10.35 17.33
CA ASP A 131 -9.40 9.70 18.55
C ASP A 131 -10.45 8.63 18.23
N PRO A 132 -10.03 7.40 17.94
CA PRO A 132 -10.95 6.31 17.58
C PRO A 132 -12.02 6.04 18.64
N ARG A 133 -11.67 6.24 19.92
CA ARG A 133 -12.59 5.98 21.04
C ARG A 133 -13.69 7.02 21.19
N ALA A 134 -13.51 8.21 20.62
CA ALA A 134 -14.56 9.22 20.56
C ALA A 134 -15.74 8.78 19.70
N VAL A 135 -15.51 7.90 18.70
CA VAL A 135 -16.56 7.35 17.81
C VAL A 135 -16.93 5.91 18.16
N MET A 136 -15.97 5.14 18.68
CA MET A 136 -16.16 3.74 19.10
C MET A 136 -15.43 3.52 20.42
N PRO A 137 -16.10 3.65 21.57
CA PRO A 137 -15.47 3.59 22.89
C PRO A 137 -14.60 2.36 23.15
N GLU A 138 -14.97 1.21 22.56
CA GLU A 138 -14.24 -0.06 22.69
C GLU A 138 -13.15 -0.27 21.63
N SER A 139 -12.80 0.77 20.87
CA SER A 139 -11.81 0.66 19.80
C SER A 139 -10.43 0.32 20.33
N ASN A 140 -9.80 -0.69 19.72
CA ASN A 140 -8.39 -1.03 19.92
C ASN A 140 -7.45 -0.25 18.99
N MET A 141 -7.99 0.55 18.06
CA MET A 141 -7.20 1.36 17.15
C MET A 141 -6.45 2.44 17.94
N PRO A 142 -5.14 2.63 17.69
CA PRO A 142 -4.41 3.75 18.28
C PRO A 142 -4.87 5.10 17.72
N ALA A 143 -4.66 6.16 18.49
CA ALA A 143 -4.92 7.53 18.06
C ALA A 143 -3.71 8.08 17.31
N TYR A 144 -3.92 8.67 16.13
CA TYR A 144 -2.87 9.23 15.25
C TYR A 144 -2.89 10.76 15.27
N ARG A 145 -2.81 11.35 16.46
CA ARG A 145 -2.98 12.81 16.65
C ARG A 145 -1.94 13.67 15.94
N TRP A 146 -0.73 13.16 15.74
CA TRP A 146 0.36 13.88 15.06
C TRP A 146 0.07 14.18 13.58
N LEU A 147 -0.80 13.40 12.93
CA LEU A 147 -1.17 13.60 11.52
C LEU A 147 -1.83 14.96 11.27
N GLU A 148 -2.46 15.56 12.28
CA GLU A 148 -3.10 16.88 12.17
C GLU A 148 -2.08 18.01 12.06
N SER A 149 -0.94 17.90 12.71
CA SER A 149 0.12 18.91 12.71
C SER A 149 1.18 18.69 11.65
N ALA A 150 1.39 17.44 11.22
CA ALA A 150 2.39 17.08 10.23
C ALA A 150 1.99 17.64 8.85
N LYS A 151 2.89 18.43 8.23
CA LYS A 151 2.67 19.04 6.92
C LYS A 151 3.27 18.20 5.81
N LEU A 152 2.62 18.19 4.65
CA LEU A 152 3.11 17.50 3.46
C LEU A 152 4.26 18.27 2.81
N ASP A 153 5.26 17.52 2.31
CA ASP A 153 6.30 18.06 1.42
C ASP A 153 5.90 17.80 -0.05
N GLY A 154 5.61 18.86 -0.77
CA GLY A 154 5.21 18.77 -2.18
C GLY A 154 6.34 18.30 -3.09
N ASN A 155 7.61 18.55 -2.76
CA ASN A 155 8.75 18.08 -3.54
C ASN A 155 8.90 16.57 -3.45
N ASP A 156 8.67 16.01 -2.27
CA ASP A 156 8.68 14.56 -2.04
C ASP A 156 7.57 13.87 -2.86
N VAL A 157 6.35 14.41 -2.84
CA VAL A 157 5.23 13.89 -3.63
C VAL A 157 5.55 13.91 -5.13
N ALA A 158 6.08 15.01 -5.65
CA ALA A 158 6.47 15.12 -7.06
C ALA A 158 7.57 14.11 -7.44
N ALA A 159 8.55 13.87 -6.55
CA ALA A 159 9.60 12.88 -6.77
C ALA A 159 9.03 11.47 -6.86
N ARG A 160 8.06 11.13 -6.00
CA ARG A 160 7.36 9.84 -6.02
C ARG A 160 6.56 9.63 -7.30
N MET A 161 5.82 10.65 -7.75
CA MET A 161 5.09 10.58 -9.02
C MET A 161 6.04 10.34 -10.21
N ARG A 162 7.24 10.96 -10.22
CA ARG A 162 8.27 10.68 -11.24
C ARG A 162 8.74 9.22 -11.19
N THR A 163 8.95 8.69 -10.00
CA THR A 163 9.36 7.29 -9.80
C THR A 163 8.26 6.34 -10.30
N LEU A 164 7.00 6.57 -9.94
CA LEU A 164 5.87 5.76 -10.40
C LEU A 164 5.70 5.83 -11.93
N ARG A 165 5.91 6.99 -12.53
CA ARG A 165 5.94 7.12 -14.01
C ARG A 165 7.04 6.26 -14.64
N THR A 166 8.21 6.18 -14.03
CA THR A 166 9.30 5.30 -14.49
C THR A 166 8.91 3.82 -14.38
N LEU A 167 8.05 3.47 -13.43
CA LEU A 167 7.49 2.13 -13.26
C LEU A 167 6.28 1.85 -14.18
N GLY A 168 5.89 2.81 -15.03
CA GLY A 168 4.85 2.65 -16.04
C GLY A 168 3.48 3.24 -15.68
N ASP A 169 3.35 3.96 -14.57
CA ASP A 169 2.10 4.65 -14.24
C ASP A 169 1.95 5.91 -15.14
N PRO A 170 0.76 6.21 -15.69
CA PRO A 170 0.56 7.23 -16.70
C PRO A 170 0.45 8.66 -16.13
N TYR A 171 1.44 9.08 -15.34
CA TYR A 171 1.54 10.48 -14.89
C TYR A 171 2.06 11.39 -16.00
N THR A 172 1.39 12.51 -16.21
CA THR A 172 1.83 13.58 -17.13
C THR A 172 2.82 14.53 -16.45
N ASP A 173 3.55 15.35 -17.23
CA ASP A 173 4.39 16.41 -16.66
C ASP A 173 3.56 17.41 -15.87
N SER A 174 2.36 17.74 -16.35
CA SER A 174 1.42 18.63 -15.65
C SER A 174 1.01 18.10 -14.29
N ASP A 175 0.79 16.77 -14.14
CA ASP A 175 0.46 16.15 -12.85
C ASP A 175 1.60 16.30 -11.86
N ILE A 176 2.83 16.06 -12.34
CA ILE A 176 4.04 16.11 -11.52
C ILE A 176 4.37 17.54 -11.10
N ASP A 177 4.33 18.47 -12.04
CA ASP A 177 4.64 19.90 -11.79
C ASP A 177 3.58 20.56 -10.91
N GLY A 178 2.33 20.11 -11.02
CA GLY A 178 1.22 20.55 -10.18
C GLY A 178 1.23 19.97 -8.77
N ALA A 179 1.98 18.91 -8.51
CA ALA A 179 1.91 18.13 -7.26
C ALA A 179 2.20 19.00 -6.02
N ALA A 180 3.26 19.79 -6.05
CA ALA A 180 3.64 20.65 -4.93
C ALA A 180 2.53 21.66 -4.59
N LYS A 181 1.88 22.25 -5.59
CA LYS A 181 0.77 23.17 -5.41
C LYS A 181 -0.48 22.45 -4.86
N ALA A 182 -0.75 21.23 -5.32
CA ALA A 182 -1.92 20.47 -4.90
C ALA A 182 -1.89 20.08 -3.41
N VAL A 183 -0.70 19.90 -2.84
CA VAL A 183 -0.54 19.54 -1.42
C VAL A 183 -0.11 20.71 -0.53
N ALA A 184 0.09 21.90 -1.09
CA ALA A 184 0.53 23.08 -0.34
C ALA A 184 -0.40 23.38 0.83
N GLY A 185 0.17 23.50 2.04
CA GLY A 185 -0.58 23.78 3.27
C GLY A 185 -1.42 22.62 3.81
N LYS A 186 -1.51 21.50 3.11
CA LYS A 186 -2.24 20.30 3.55
C LYS A 186 -1.45 19.55 4.62
N THR A 187 -2.18 18.84 5.48
CA THR A 187 -1.62 17.97 6.50
C THR A 187 -1.62 16.51 6.05
N GLU A 188 -0.87 15.68 6.76
CA GLU A 188 -0.90 14.23 6.55
C GLU A 188 -2.31 13.65 6.82
N LEU A 189 -3.04 14.22 7.77
CA LEU A 189 -4.43 13.87 8.03
C LEU A 189 -5.32 14.18 6.82
N ASP A 190 -5.15 15.35 6.18
CA ASP A 190 -5.90 15.70 4.95
C ASP A 190 -5.65 14.68 3.85
N ALA A 191 -4.40 14.29 3.67
CA ALA A 191 -4.00 13.33 2.65
C ALA A 191 -4.57 11.94 2.93
N LEU A 192 -4.46 11.46 4.17
CA LEU A 192 -4.97 10.16 4.56
C LEU A 192 -6.49 10.08 4.39
N VAL A 193 -7.23 11.12 4.78
CA VAL A 193 -8.68 11.18 4.55
C VAL A 193 -9.01 11.17 3.06
N ALA A 194 -8.28 11.94 2.23
CA ALA A 194 -8.47 11.93 0.78
C ALA A 194 -8.21 10.55 0.16
N TYR A 195 -7.18 9.84 0.63
CA TYR A 195 -6.90 8.47 0.22
C TYR A 195 -8.07 7.53 0.58
N LEU A 196 -8.49 7.51 1.84
CA LEU A 196 -9.59 6.65 2.33
C LEU A 196 -10.90 6.93 1.58
N GLN A 197 -11.22 8.21 1.33
CA GLN A 197 -12.42 8.60 0.58
C GLN A 197 -12.37 8.20 -0.90
N GLY A 198 -11.21 7.90 -1.42
CA GLY A 198 -11.03 7.42 -2.79
C GLY A 198 -11.15 5.90 -2.95
N LEU A 199 -11.10 5.12 -1.87
CA LEU A 199 -11.13 3.67 -1.94
C LEU A 199 -12.50 3.14 -2.38
N GLY A 200 -12.52 2.31 -3.42
CA GLY A 200 -13.73 1.67 -3.93
C GLY A 200 -14.65 2.56 -4.77
N LYS A 201 -14.15 3.69 -5.27
CA LYS A 201 -14.85 4.62 -6.17
C LYS A 201 -14.33 4.54 -7.57
#